data_d16786eb5b3ba5541d4862f3d90eb168
#
_entry.id   d16786eb5b3ba5541d4862f3d90eb168
#
_cell.length_a   1.000
_cell.length_b   1.000
_cell.length_c   1.000
_cell.angle_alpha   90.00
_cell.angle_beta   90.00
_cell.angle_gamma   90.00
#
_symmetry.space_group_name_H-M   'P 1'
#
loop_
_entity.id
_entity.type
_entity.pdbx_description
1 polymer ?
#
loop_
_entity_poly.entity_id
_entity_poly.type
_entity_poly.pdbx_seq_one_letter_code
_entity_poly.pdbx_strand_id
1 'polypeptide(L)'
;LKEWTPDNGRNNALRINGLGAPRAFYTPILREIKVPNTSYGEDYALGLKISHDYQIGRIYDVIYLCRRWEGNSDAALPVEKINQNNLYKDRLRTWELEQRILQQETTLEKIQQSIERLFQKQTLSWELAKENYQALKQYRSRTKEISKWFGKQYLDAILFFNPKRILSATAQTDTASIHSRPCFLCQTNRPQEQEFISYRNYQILVNPYPIFKHHFTIVDKEHKSQSIVGRFKDMIEFTDIMREYFLLYNGPECGASAPDHAHFQACSKEESMQGSYYDHIELIDNDKVRISYEDFPYSFIRIQAKNKKTMSKTFHLIYDILAANNNGKEPMMNILAWYGLEITKEHFRKNYDDEFESVAEHPYNCVIFLRSKHRPDCYYAKGDEQILISPAIAEMNGIFPIVREEDMEKLTPEKVYDIYREVSISKEKLQEIIERIKAAL
;
A
#
# COMPACT_ATOMS: atom_id res chain seq x y z
N LEU A 1 -23.84 31.19 18.91
CA LEU A 1 -23.82 29.75 18.73
C LEU A 1 -22.56 29.40 17.91
N LYS A 2 -21.68 28.56 18.46
CA LYS A 2 -20.53 28.08 17.73
C LYS A 2 -20.98 26.85 16.93
N GLU A 3 -21.07 27.00 15.61
CA GLU A 3 -21.41 25.91 14.73
C GLU A 3 -20.24 24.90 14.65
N TRP A 4 -20.56 23.62 14.71
CA TRP A 4 -19.59 22.55 14.56
C TRP A 4 -19.61 22.04 13.14
N THR A 5 -18.61 22.45 12.40
CA THR A 5 -18.38 22.01 11.04
C THR A 5 -17.30 20.90 11.01
N PRO A 6 -17.19 20.13 9.93
CA PRO A 6 -16.06 19.20 9.75
C PRO A 6 -14.70 19.87 9.90
N ASP A 7 -14.57 21.13 9.51
CA ASP A 7 -13.33 21.89 9.53
C ASP A 7 -12.85 22.25 10.94
N ASN A 8 -13.77 22.44 11.90
CA ASN A 8 -13.42 22.72 13.30
C ASN A 8 -13.26 21.46 14.17
N GLY A 9 -13.16 20.29 13.54
CA GLY A 9 -12.77 19.05 14.19
C GLY A 9 -13.89 18.11 14.58
N ARG A 10 -15.16 18.45 14.30
CA ARG A 10 -16.34 17.56 14.40
C ARG A 10 -16.22 16.46 15.46
N ASN A 11 -16.45 16.78 16.75
CA ASN A 11 -16.27 15.88 17.89
C ASN A 11 -14.83 15.42 18.20
N ASN A 12 -13.84 16.02 17.58
CA ASN A 12 -12.44 15.69 17.87
C ASN A 12 -11.95 16.57 19.04
N ALA A 13 -11.85 15.99 20.24
CA ALA A 13 -11.41 16.67 21.45
C ALA A 13 -10.01 17.31 21.33
N LEU A 14 -9.14 16.77 20.48
CA LEU A 14 -7.80 17.34 20.24
C LEU A 14 -7.83 18.68 19.49
N ARG A 15 -8.92 19.00 18.78
CA ARG A 15 -9.04 20.22 17.96
C ARG A 15 -9.87 21.33 18.58
N ILE A 16 -10.39 21.13 19.79
CA ILE A 16 -11.26 22.07 20.46
C ILE A 16 -10.68 22.48 21.80
N ASN A 17 -11.05 23.67 22.33
CA ASN A 17 -10.62 24.16 23.62
C ASN A 17 -11.53 23.76 24.79
N GLY A 18 -12.51 22.92 24.57
CA GLY A 18 -13.44 22.43 25.59
C GLY A 18 -14.66 21.82 24.94
N LEU A 19 -15.30 20.89 25.64
CA LEU A 19 -16.46 20.15 25.14
C LEU A 19 -17.78 20.94 25.19
N GLY A 20 -17.79 22.09 25.84
CA GLY A 20 -19.02 22.87 26.07
C GLY A 20 -19.86 22.29 27.20
N ALA A 21 -21.03 22.88 27.39
CA ALA A 21 -22.07 22.45 28.37
C ALA A 21 -23.43 22.50 27.68
N PRO A 22 -24.42 21.67 28.09
CA PRO A 22 -24.30 20.56 29.06
C PRO A 22 -23.61 19.34 28.47
N ARG A 23 -23.21 18.42 29.33
CA ARG A 23 -22.52 17.18 28.99
C ARG A 23 -23.19 15.99 29.64
N ALA A 24 -23.29 14.88 28.92
CA ALA A 24 -23.76 13.61 29.45
C ALA A 24 -22.68 12.55 29.24
N PHE A 25 -22.47 11.71 30.25
CA PHE A 25 -21.47 10.67 30.22
C PHE A 25 -22.09 9.31 30.60
N TYR A 26 -21.62 8.27 29.95
CA TYR A 26 -21.94 6.90 30.33
C TYR A 26 -21.20 6.54 31.62
N THR A 27 -21.90 6.36 32.71
CA THR A 27 -21.34 6.19 34.06
C THR A 27 -20.27 5.12 34.21
N PRO A 28 -20.39 3.90 33.58
CA PRO A 28 -19.33 2.90 33.66
C PRO A 28 -17.99 3.38 33.16
N ILE A 29 -17.94 4.16 32.05
CA ILE A 29 -16.70 4.75 31.50
C ILE A 29 -16.08 5.73 32.49
N LEU A 30 -16.89 6.58 33.15
CA LEU A 30 -16.39 7.51 34.15
C LEU A 30 -15.76 6.81 35.36
N ARG A 31 -16.34 5.68 35.79
CA ARG A 31 -15.77 4.85 36.88
C ARG A 31 -14.44 4.22 36.51
N GLU A 32 -14.28 3.81 35.25
CA GLU A 32 -13.05 3.23 34.72
C GLU A 32 -11.94 4.30 34.57
N ILE A 33 -12.25 5.41 33.91
CA ILE A 33 -11.27 6.47 33.55
C ILE A 33 -10.89 7.30 34.78
N LYS A 34 -11.81 7.51 35.69
CA LYS A 34 -11.74 8.43 36.85
C LYS A 34 -11.64 9.90 36.43
N VAL A 35 -12.32 10.77 37.15
CA VAL A 35 -12.27 12.21 36.91
C VAL A 35 -11.02 12.81 37.59
N PRO A 36 -10.20 13.60 36.88
CA PRO A 36 -9.06 14.25 37.48
C PRO A 36 -9.49 15.20 38.62
N ASN A 37 -8.80 15.18 39.74
CA ASN A 37 -9.04 16.08 40.86
C ASN A 37 -8.35 17.44 40.62
N THR A 38 -8.89 18.22 39.69
CA THR A 38 -8.40 19.58 39.41
C THR A 38 -9.59 20.54 39.35
N SER A 39 -9.34 21.80 39.69
CA SER A 39 -10.38 22.86 39.66
C SER A 39 -10.56 23.50 38.28
N TYR A 40 -9.80 23.10 37.27
CA TYR A 40 -9.87 23.64 35.92
C TYR A 40 -9.43 22.58 34.86
N GLY A 41 -10.19 22.44 33.80
CA GLY A 41 -9.83 21.57 32.69
C GLY A 41 -10.08 20.07 32.92
N GLU A 42 -10.71 19.69 34.04
CA GLU A 42 -11.11 18.31 34.38
C GLU A 42 -12.01 17.72 33.32
N ASP A 43 -12.93 18.51 32.80
CA ASP A 43 -13.85 18.16 31.75
C ASP A 43 -13.15 17.96 30.39
N TYR A 44 -12.14 18.79 30.12
CA TYR A 44 -11.36 18.69 28.91
C TYR A 44 -10.45 17.44 28.95
N ALA A 45 -9.77 17.18 30.05
CA ALA A 45 -8.98 15.98 30.26
C ALA A 45 -9.82 14.70 30.10
N LEU A 46 -11.00 14.69 30.70
CA LEU A 46 -11.97 13.58 30.58
C LEU A 46 -12.41 13.37 29.13
N GLY A 47 -12.72 14.46 28.43
CA GLY A 47 -13.10 14.39 27.01
C GLY A 47 -11.99 13.91 26.10
N LEU A 48 -10.73 14.31 26.35
CA LEU A 48 -9.57 13.78 25.63
C LEU A 48 -9.46 12.27 25.84
N LYS A 49 -9.53 11.80 27.10
CA LYS A 49 -9.43 10.37 27.42
C LYS A 49 -10.56 9.54 26.83
N ILE A 50 -11.81 10.01 26.90
CA ILE A 50 -12.95 9.35 26.28
C ILE A 50 -12.79 9.28 24.76
N SER A 51 -12.32 10.35 24.12
CA SER A 51 -12.13 10.41 22.67
C SER A 51 -11.00 9.51 22.15
N HIS A 52 -10.22 8.92 23.06
CA HIS A 52 -9.20 7.92 22.71
C HIS A 52 -9.85 6.63 22.18
N ASP A 53 -10.83 6.11 22.93
CA ASP A 53 -11.41 4.80 22.69
C ASP A 53 -12.87 4.86 22.19
N TYR A 54 -13.53 6.03 22.36
CA TYR A 54 -14.95 6.22 22.07
C TYR A 54 -15.22 7.44 21.20
N GLN A 55 -16.34 7.41 20.48
CA GLN A 55 -16.84 8.57 19.75
C GLN A 55 -17.66 9.47 20.66
N ILE A 56 -17.39 10.78 20.62
CA ILE A 56 -18.18 11.79 21.32
C ILE A 56 -19.33 12.21 20.41
N GLY A 57 -20.55 11.85 20.79
CA GLY A 57 -21.77 12.27 20.09
C GLY A 57 -22.09 13.76 20.33
N ARG A 58 -23.00 14.32 19.53
CA ARG A 58 -23.54 15.67 19.67
C ARG A 58 -25.02 15.69 19.50
N ILE A 59 -25.66 16.53 20.34
CA ILE A 59 -27.04 16.94 20.16
C ILE A 59 -27.02 18.34 19.54
N TYR A 60 -27.62 18.49 18.36
CA TYR A 60 -27.60 19.76 17.62
C TYR A 60 -28.75 20.69 18.03
N ASP A 61 -29.75 20.15 18.68
CA ASP A 61 -30.84 20.96 19.20
C ASP A 61 -30.38 21.86 20.35
N VAL A 62 -31.02 23.04 20.48
CA VAL A 62 -30.74 23.96 21.58
C VAL A 62 -31.45 23.44 22.84
N ILE A 63 -30.74 22.70 23.67
CA ILE A 63 -31.24 22.09 24.92
C ILE A 63 -30.86 22.88 26.18
N TYR A 64 -30.03 23.92 26.02
CA TYR A 64 -29.50 24.68 27.15
C TYR A 64 -29.23 26.14 26.78
N LEU A 65 -29.72 27.09 27.60
CA LEU A 65 -29.44 28.52 27.49
C LEU A 65 -28.52 28.95 28.62
N CYS A 66 -27.26 29.29 28.29
CA CYS A 66 -26.29 29.75 29.26
C CYS A 66 -26.44 31.26 29.53
N ARG A 67 -26.85 31.62 30.74
CA ARG A 67 -26.89 33.01 31.16
C ARG A 67 -25.49 33.47 31.61
N ARG A 68 -24.99 34.53 31.01
CA ARG A 68 -23.72 35.16 31.40
C ARG A 68 -23.95 36.52 32.02
N TRP A 69 -23.25 36.82 33.15
CA TRP A 69 -23.27 38.10 33.84
C TRP A 69 -21.87 38.39 34.37
N GLU A 70 -21.59 39.62 34.82
CA GLU A 70 -20.26 40.08 35.27
C GLU A 70 -19.70 39.31 36.45
N GLY A 71 -20.50 38.64 37.26
CA GLY A 71 -20.06 37.78 38.37
C GLY A 71 -19.81 36.32 38.01
N ASN A 72 -19.81 35.97 36.75
CA ASN A 72 -19.56 34.58 36.31
C ASN A 72 -18.06 34.27 36.37
N SER A 73 -17.71 33.11 36.89
CA SER A 73 -16.34 32.66 37.18
C SER A 73 -15.31 32.82 36.06
N ASP A 74 -15.79 32.82 34.80
CA ASP A 74 -14.91 32.90 33.62
C ASP A 74 -14.89 34.31 32.98
N ALA A 75 -15.71 35.23 33.40
CA ALA A 75 -15.91 36.52 32.72
C ALA A 75 -14.88 37.60 33.10
N ALA A 76 -14.13 37.43 34.22
CA ALA A 76 -13.25 38.43 34.77
C ALA A 76 -11.85 37.87 35.15
N LEU A 77 -11.36 36.83 34.46
CA LEU A 77 -10.04 36.28 34.72
C LEU A 77 -8.94 37.19 34.15
N PRO A 78 -7.88 37.48 34.93
CA PRO A 78 -6.69 38.16 34.43
C PRO A 78 -6.06 37.41 33.26
N VAL A 79 -5.42 38.14 32.36
CA VAL A 79 -4.77 37.56 31.13
C VAL A 79 -3.76 36.47 31.50
N GLU A 80 -3.02 36.67 32.58
CA GLU A 80 -2.04 35.71 33.10
C GLU A 80 -2.73 34.38 33.47
N LYS A 81 -3.91 34.45 34.11
CA LYS A 81 -4.67 33.26 34.49
C LYS A 81 -5.27 32.55 33.27
N ILE A 82 -5.74 33.31 32.29
CA ILE A 82 -6.21 32.78 31.01
C ILE A 82 -5.07 32.02 30.29
N ASN A 83 -3.89 32.63 30.26
CA ASN A 83 -2.71 32.02 29.63
C ASN A 83 -2.26 30.75 30.37
N GLN A 84 -2.24 30.74 31.71
CA GLN A 84 -1.98 29.54 32.51
C GLN A 84 -2.97 28.42 32.21
N ASN A 85 -4.25 28.74 32.11
CA ASN A 85 -5.32 27.81 31.80
C ASN A 85 -5.17 27.22 30.39
N ASN A 86 -4.81 28.04 29.41
CA ASN A 86 -4.55 27.60 28.05
C ASN A 86 -3.30 26.71 27.98
N LEU A 87 -2.22 27.11 28.65
CA LEU A 87 -0.97 26.31 28.73
C LEU A 87 -1.24 24.93 29.36
N TYR A 88 -2.09 24.86 30.39
CA TYR A 88 -2.48 23.60 31.02
C TYR A 88 -3.20 22.69 30.03
N LYS A 89 -4.19 23.21 29.24
CA LYS A 89 -4.91 22.46 28.22
C LYS A 89 -3.97 22.00 27.10
N ASP A 90 -3.02 22.82 26.69
CA ASP A 90 -2.04 22.47 25.66
C ASP A 90 -1.12 21.32 26.12
N ARG A 91 -0.71 21.32 27.39
CA ARG A 91 0.04 20.21 27.99
C ARG A 91 -0.77 18.91 28.00
N LEU A 92 -2.04 18.97 28.39
CA LEU A 92 -2.94 17.79 28.33
C LEU A 92 -3.09 17.25 26.91
N ARG A 93 -3.23 18.14 25.94
CA ARG A 93 -3.34 17.78 24.51
C ARG A 93 -2.06 17.16 23.99
N THR A 94 -0.91 17.72 24.31
CA THR A 94 0.40 17.20 23.92
C THR A 94 0.60 15.80 24.49
N TRP A 95 0.38 15.64 25.79
CA TRP A 95 0.49 14.33 26.43
C TRP A 95 -0.43 13.28 25.82
N GLU A 96 -1.69 13.62 25.53
CA GLU A 96 -2.64 12.71 24.90
C GLU A 96 -2.20 12.33 23.46
N LEU A 97 -1.64 13.26 22.71
CA LEU A 97 -1.09 13.00 21.38
C LEU A 97 0.10 12.03 21.46
N GLU A 98 1.02 12.24 22.40
CA GLU A 98 2.16 11.35 22.62
C GLU A 98 1.70 9.92 22.96
N GLN A 99 0.68 9.78 23.84
CA GLN A 99 0.13 8.47 24.18
C GLN A 99 -0.52 7.76 22.96
N ARG A 100 -1.21 8.50 22.12
CA ARG A 100 -1.82 7.92 20.88
C ARG A 100 -0.76 7.48 19.87
N ILE A 101 0.32 8.25 19.72
CA ILE A 101 1.45 7.88 18.85
C ILE A 101 2.08 6.59 19.36
N LEU A 102 2.43 6.54 20.66
CA LEU A 102 3.04 5.36 21.27
C LEU A 102 2.17 4.11 21.15
N GLN A 103 0.86 4.24 21.38
CA GLN A 103 -0.08 3.13 21.21
C GLN A 103 -0.15 2.66 19.75
N GLN A 104 -0.15 3.59 18.80
CA GLN A 104 -0.17 3.27 17.37
C GLN A 104 1.11 2.53 16.95
N GLU A 105 2.28 2.99 17.36
CA GLU A 105 3.57 2.36 17.11
C GLU A 105 3.62 0.93 17.67
N THR A 106 3.25 0.77 18.96
CA THR A 106 3.18 -0.56 19.58
C THR A 106 2.21 -1.50 18.87
N THR A 107 1.11 -0.98 18.33
CA THR A 107 0.15 -1.79 17.58
C THR A 107 0.72 -2.22 16.23
N LEU A 108 1.41 -1.32 15.52
CA LEU A 108 2.08 -1.63 14.25
C LEU A 108 3.17 -2.69 14.45
N GLU A 109 4.03 -2.53 15.45
CA GLU A 109 5.07 -3.52 15.79
C GLU A 109 4.49 -4.90 16.08
N LYS A 110 3.41 -4.98 16.85
CA LYS A 110 2.73 -6.26 17.14
C LYS A 110 2.19 -6.94 15.87
N ILE A 111 1.64 -6.16 14.93
CA ILE A 111 1.15 -6.69 13.67
C ILE A 111 2.32 -7.18 12.82
N GLN A 112 3.40 -6.42 12.71
CA GLN A 112 4.62 -6.80 11.99
C GLN A 112 5.20 -8.12 12.54
N GLN A 113 5.36 -8.23 13.85
CA GLN A 113 5.80 -9.46 14.50
C GLN A 113 4.86 -10.64 14.24
N SER A 114 3.55 -10.39 14.19
CA SER A 114 2.57 -11.44 13.89
C SER A 114 2.67 -11.91 12.45
N ILE A 115 2.94 -11.03 11.49
CA ILE A 115 3.17 -11.37 10.07
C ILE A 115 4.41 -12.26 9.93
N GLU A 116 5.51 -11.91 10.60
CA GLU A 116 6.73 -12.68 10.58
C GLU A 116 6.54 -14.08 11.22
N ARG A 117 5.85 -14.15 12.36
CA ARG A 117 5.50 -15.44 13.02
C ARG A 117 4.62 -16.31 12.13
N LEU A 118 3.64 -15.71 11.44
CA LEU A 118 2.80 -16.44 10.49
C LEU A 118 3.66 -17.05 9.38
N PHE A 119 4.58 -16.27 8.82
CA PHE A 119 5.47 -16.74 7.77
C PHE A 119 6.32 -17.91 8.23
N GLN A 120 7.02 -17.76 9.35
CA GLN A 120 7.85 -18.82 9.94
C GLN A 120 7.03 -20.09 10.23
N LYS A 121 5.86 -19.94 10.86
CA LYS A 121 4.99 -21.08 11.17
C LYS A 121 4.53 -21.79 9.90
N GLN A 122 4.00 -21.07 8.91
CA GLN A 122 3.44 -21.65 7.69
C GLN A 122 4.51 -22.33 6.82
N THR A 123 5.69 -21.76 6.72
CA THR A 123 6.80 -22.36 5.96
C THR A 123 7.47 -23.55 6.66
N LEU A 124 7.19 -23.77 7.94
CA LEU A 124 7.68 -24.93 8.70
C LEU A 124 6.64 -26.03 8.82
N SER A 125 5.37 -25.69 9.06
CA SER A 125 4.32 -26.66 9.44
C SER A 125 3.32 -26.99 8.33
N TRP A 126 3.13 -26.14 7.34
CA TRP A 126 2.25 -26.41 6.20
C TRP A 126 3.07 -27.03 5.05
N GLU A 127 2.89 -28.34 4.82
CA GLU A 127 3.77 -29.12 3.94
C GLU A 127 3.88 -28.52 2.51
N LEU A 128 2.76 -28.09 1.92
CA LEU A 128 2.77 -27.44 0.61
C LEU A 128 3.66 -26.18 0.57
N ALA A 129 3.50 -25.30 1.56
CA ALA A 129 4.32 -24.09 1.63
C ALA A 129 5.78 -24.44 1.89
N LYS A 130 6.05 -25.31 2.84
CA LYS A 130 7.40 -25.77 3.22
C LYS A 130 8.17 -26.30 1.99
N GLU A 131 7.59 -27.26 1.26
CA GLU A 131 8.20 -27.81 0.06
C GLU A 131 8.47 -26.76 -1.02
N ASN A 132 7.49 -25.87 -1.23
CA ASN A 132 7.60 -24.87 -2.28
C ASN A 132 8.63 -23.78 -1.94
N TYR A 133 8.75 -23.36 -0.68
CA TYR A 133 9.79 -22.42 -0.24
C TYR A 133 11.19 -23.08 -0.24
N GLN A 134 11.29 -24.37 0.10
CA GLN A 134 12.55 -25.11 -0.04
C GLN A 134 12.96 -25.23 -1.52
N ALA A 135 12.03 -25.59 -2.40
CA ALA A 135 12.28 -25.66 -3.83
C ALA A 135 12.67 -24.27 -4.40
N LEU A 136 12.01 -23.19 -3.96
CA LEU A 136 12.36 -21.83 -4.37
C LEU A 136 13.83 -21.49 -4.06
N LYS A 137 14.34 -21.87 -2.88
CA LYS A 137 15.75 -21.66 -2.52
C LYS A 137 16.70 -22.33 -3.54
N GLN A 138 16.36 -23.54 -3.99
CA GLN A 138 17.14 -24.26 -5.00
C GLN A 138 17.01 -23.58 -6.38
N TYR A 139 15.82 -23.15 -6.77
CA TYR A 139 15.60 -22.46 -8.03
C TYR A 139 16.33 -21.13 -8.09
N ARG A 140 16.26 -20.35 -7.02
CA ARG A 140 16.94 -19.05 -6.90
C ARG A 140 18.46 -19.15 -6.81
N SER A 141 19.03 -20.31 -6.48
CA SER A 141 20.47 -20.54 -6.55
C SER A 141 21.01 -20.74 -7.98
N ARG A 142 20.12 -20.90 -8.96
CA ARG A 142 20.44 -21.09 -10.39
C ARG A 142 19.79 -19.98 -11.23
N THR A 143 20.02 -18.73 -10.83
CA THR A 143 19.54 -17.58 -11.59
C THR A 143 20.43 -17.33 -12.80
N LYS A 144 19.81 -16.88 -13.91
CA LYS A 144 20.47 -16.32 -15.08
C LYS A 144 20.22 -14.83 -15.09
N GLU A 145 21.25 -14.04 -14.87
CA GLU A 145 21.18 -12.60 -15.04
C GLU A 145 21.38 -12.27 -16.50
N ILE A 146 20.48 -11.47 -17.05
CA ILE A 146 20.59 -10.94 -18.40
C ILE A 146 20.62 -9.43 -18.34
N SER A 147 21.53 -8.82 -19.12
CA SER A 147 21.65 -7.37 -19.14
C SER A 147 22.18 -6.88 -20.47
N LYS A 148 21.73 -5.67 -20.89
CA LYS A 148 22.22 -5.00 -22.08
C LYS A 148 21.98 -3.50 -22.06
N TRP A 149 22.91 -2.78 -22.66
CA TRP A 149 22.73 -1.36 -22.99
C TRP A 149 21.95 -1.19 -24.30
N PHE A 150 20.88 -0.41 -24.27
CA PHE A 150 20.12 0.07 -25.41
C PHE A 150 20.37 1.58 -25.56
N GLY A 151 21.42 1.93 -26.29
CA GLY A 151 21.92 3.29 -26.33
C GLY A 151 22.49 3.73 -24.98
N LYS A 152 21.86 4.72 -24.33
CA LYS A 152 22.23 5.21 -22.98
C LYS A 152 21.48 4.50 -21.84
N GLN A 153 20.50 3.69 -22.14
CA GLN A 153 19.62 3.05 -21.17
C GLN A 153 19.99 1.59 -20.96
N TYR A 154 19.97 1.15 -19.74
CA TYR A 154 20.42 -0.19 -19.33
C TYR A 154 19.25 -1.04 -18.89
N LEU A 155 19.07 -2.18 -19.54
CA LEU A 155 18.10 -3.21 -19.14
C LEU A 155 18.86 -4.31 -18.41
N ASP A 156 18.33 -4.76 -17.29
CA ASP A 156 18.74 -5.98 -16.62
C ASP A 156 17.51 -6.77 -16.15
N ALA A 157 17.63 -8.07 -16.07
CA ALA A 157 16.59 -8.95 -15.54
C ALA A 157 17.21 -10.22 -14.94
N ILE A 158 16.49 -10.77 -13.97
CA ILE A 158 16.85 -12.01 -13.29
C ILE A 158 15.86 -13.08 -13.71
N LEU A 159 16.34 -14.12 -14.39
CA LEU A 159 15.57 -15.28 -14.79
C LEU A 159 15.88 -16.43 -13.85
N PHE A 160 14.87 -17.18 -13.42
CA PHE A 160 15.06 -18.44 -12.71
C PHE A 160 13.96 -19.43 -13.05
N PHE A 161 14.33 -20.69 -13.19
CA PHE A 161 13.41 -21.75 -13.49
C PHE A 161 12.55 -22.11 -12.27
N ASN A 162 11.22 -22.01 -12.40
CA ASN A 162 10.26 -22.35 -11.33
C ASN A 162 9.03 -23.09 -11.92
N PRO A 163 9.16 -24.40 -12.18
CA PRO A 163 8.11 -25.19 -12.83
C PRO A 163 6.83 -25.29 -11.99
N LYS A 164 6.92 -25.14 -10.67
CA LYS A 164 5.74 -25.20 -9.78
C LYS A 164 4.76 -24.04 -10.02
N ARG A 165 5.14 -23.04 -10.79
CA ARG A 165 4.27 -21.92 -11.17
C ARG A 165 3.54 -22.09 -12.49
N ILE A 166 3.65 -23.23 -13.15
CA ILE A 166 3.03 -23.44 -14.46
C ILE A 166 1.53 -23.16 -14.43
N LEU A 167 0.83 -23.59 -13.38
CA LEU A 167 -0.61 -23.34 -13.19
C LEU A 167 -0.95 -21.84 -13.11
N SER A 168 -0.10 -21.04 -12.47
CA SER A 168 -0.29 -19.58 -12.43
C SER A 168 0.03 -18.90 -13.77
N ALA A 169 1.11 -19.31 -14.43
CA ALA A 169 1.54 -18.74 -15.71
C ALA A 169 0.54 -19.06 -16.84
N THR A 170 -0.11 -20.23 -16.78
CA THR A 170 -1.10 -20.69 -17.77
C THR A 170 -2.54 -20.50 -17.29
N ALA A 171 -2.77 -19.78 -16.19
CA ALA A 171 -4.12 -19.57 -15.67
C ALA A 171 -5.04 -18.99 -16.75
N GLN A 172 -6.19 -19.63 -16.91
CA GLN A 172 -7.26 -19.13 -17.75
C GLN A 172 -8.04 -18.08 -16.93
N THR A 173 -8.02 -16.85 -17.41
CA THR A 173 -8.64 -15.70 -16.74
C THR A 173 -9.81 -15.13 -17.54
N ASP A 174 -10.30 -15.87 -18.52
CA ASP A 174 -11.54 -15.55 -19.22
C ASP A 174 -12.76 -15.78 -18.34
N THR A 175 -13.84 -15.06 -18.63
CA THR A 175 -15.06 -15.05 -17.82
C THR A 175 -15.66 -16.44 -17.62
N ALA A 176 -15.65 -17.30 -18.67
CA ALA A 176 -16.21 -18.64 -18.60
C ALA A 176 -15.41 -19.55 -17.65
N SER A 177 -14.07 -19.51 -17.77
CA SER A 177 -13.16 -20.29 -16.91
C SER A 177 -13.24 -19.85 -15.44
N ILE A 178 -13.36 -18.54 -15.18
CA ILE A 178 -13.52 -18.00 -13.82
C ILE A 178 -14.83 -18.48 -13.19
N HIS A 179 -15.96 -18.41 -13.90
CA HIS A 179 -17.25 -18.84 -13.36
C HIS A 179 -17.35 -20.36 -13.14
N SER A 180 -16.55 -21.16 -13.83
CA SER A 180 -16.59 -22.62 -13.73
C SER A 180 -15.78 -23.19 -12.56
N ARG A 181 -14.96 -22.38 -11.88
CA ARG A 181 -14.10 -22.82 -10.78
C ARG A 181 -14.49 -22.18 -9.43
N PRO A 182 -14.34 -22.91 -8.30
CA PRO A 182 -14.41 -22.26 -7.01
C PRO A 182 -13.23 -21.28 -6.84
N CYS A 183 -13.51 -20.10 -6.27
CA CYS A 183 -12.48 -19.10 -6.03
C CYS A 183 -11.53 -19.59 -4.91
N PHE A 184 -10.27 -19.83 -5.25
CA PHE A 184 -9.26 -20.32 -4.31
C PHE A 184 -8.81 -19.30 -3.25
N LEU A 185 -9.19 -18.02 -3.39
CA LEU A 185 -8.92 -16.99 -2.38
C LEU A 185 -10.04 -16.85 -1.34
N CYS A 186 -11.25 -17.37 -1.62
CA CYS A 186 -12.33 -17.41 -0.65
C CYS A 186 -11.97 -18.34 0.51
N GLN A 187 -12.20 -17.89 1.74
CA GLN A 187 -11.85 -18.65 2.95
C GLN A 187 -12.44 -20.05 2.98
N THR A 188 -13.65 -20.22 2.43
CA THR A 188 -14.35 -21.54 2.35
C THR A 188 -13.68 -22.55 1.44
N ASN A 189 -12.85 -22.09 0.50
CA ASN A 189 -12.22 -22.94 -0.51
C ASN A 189 -10.71 -23.11 -0.30
N ARG A 190 -10.16 -22.42 0.72
CA ARG A 190 -8.74 -22.54 1.06
C ARG A 190 -8.46 -23.81 1.86
N PRO A 191 -7.22 -24.37 1.76
CA PRO A 191 -6.79 -25.43 2.65
C PRO A 191 -6.93 -25.04 4.12
N GLN A 192 -7.32 -25.99 4.98
CA GLN A 192 -7.48 -25.73 6.42
C GLN A 192 -6.16 -25.36 7.10
N GLU A 193 -5.06 -25.84 6.57
CA GLU A 193 -3.68 -25.56 7.04
C GLU A 193 -3.23 -24.14 6.72
N GLN A 194 -3.87 -23.44 5.78
CA GLN A 194 -3.52 -22.08 5.41
C GLN A 194 -4.05 -21.08 6.45
N GLU A 195 -3.23 -20.77 7.43
CA GLU A 195 -3.53 -19.77 8.44
C GLU A 195 -3.43 -18.34 7.89
N PHE A 196 -4.04 -17.40 8.60
CA PHE A 196 -4.06 -15.99 8.21
C PHE A 196 -4.07 -15.04 9.41
N ILE A 197 -3.68 -13.81 9.16
CA ILE A 197 -3.88 -12.68 10.06
C ILE A 197 -5.00 -11.81 9.50
N SER A 198 -6.02 -11.56 10.33
CA SER A 198 -7.07 -10.59 9.97
C SER A 198 -6.62 -9.17 10.28
N TYR A 199 -6.70 -8.30 9.27
CA TYR A 199 -6.50 -6.87 9.46
C TYR A 199 -7.58 -6.09 8.70
N ARG A 200 -8.43 -5.34 9.41
CA ARG A 200 -9.59 -4.64 8.84
C ARG A 200 -10.42 -5.58 7.93
N ASN A 201 -10.61 -5.20 6.67
CA ASN A 201 -11.37 -5.97 5.69
C ASN A 201 -10.53 -7.01 4.94
N TYR A 202 -9.29 -7.24 5.36
CA TYR A 202 -8.35 -8.12 4.67
C TYR A 202 -7.88 -9.28 5.55
N GLN A 203 -7.38 -10.30 4.88
CA GLN A 203 -6.65 -11.42 5.47
C GLN A 203 -5.28 -11.52 4.82
N ILE A 204 -4.23 -11.54 5.63
CA ILE A 204 -2.84 -11.69 5.19
C ILE A 204 -2.49 -13.18 5.25
N LEU A 205 -2.11 -13.74 4.13
CA LEU A 205 -1.81 -15.16 3.90
C LEU A 205 -0.38 -15.33 3.41
N VAL A 206 0.29 -16.41 3.78
CA VAL A 206 1.52 -16.83 3.10
C VAL A 206 1.13 -17.39 1.73
N ASN A 207 1.81 -16.92 0.68
CA ASN A 207 1.58 -17.43 -0.67
C ASN A 207 2.22 -18.81 -0.82
N PRO A 208 1.45 -19.89 -1.11
CA PRO A 208 1.99 -21.24 -1.16
C PRO A 208 2.81 -21.56 -2.43
N TYR A 209 2.74 -20.69 -3.44
CA TYR A 209 3.50 -20.80 -4.69
C TYR A 209 4.43 -19.57 -4.85
N PRO A 210 5.50 -19.46 -4.04
CA PRO A 210 6.26 -18.25 -3.96
C PRO A 210 7.10 -17.96 -5.21
N ILE A 211 7.28 -16.68 -5.50
CA ILE A 211 8.29 -16.14 -6.41
C ILE A 211 9.43 -15.55 -5.59
N PHE A 212 9.10 -14.99 -4.42
CA PHE A 212 9.96 -14.23 -3.56
C PHE A 212 10.28 -15.01 -2.29
N LYS A 213 11.42 -14.69 -1.64
CA LYS A 213 11.84 -15.33 -0.38
C LYS A 213 10.76 -15.22 0.71
N HIS A 214 10.16 -14.03 0.85
CA HIS A 214 8.97 -13.79 1.63
C HIS A 214 7.87 -13.32 0.67
N HIS A 215 6.79 -14.08 0.56
CA HIS A 215 5.71 -13.80 -0.37
C HIS A 215 4.35 -13.97 0.30
N PHE A 216 3.59 -12.88 0.38
CA PHE A 216 2.26 -12.85 0.98
C PHE A 216 1.20 -12.53 -0.06
N THR A 217 -0.02 -12.97 0.23
CA THR A 217 -1.24 -12.56 -0.48
C THR A 217 -2.17 -11.91 0.53
N ILE A 218 -2.61 -10.68 0.26
CA ILE A 218 -3.48 -9.88 1.12
C ILE A 218 -4.85 -9.84 0.45
N VAL A 219 -5.78 -10.63 0.96
CA VAL A 219 -7.06 -10.94 0.31
C VAL A 219 -8.18 -10.17 0.98
N ASP A 220 -9.08 -9.54 0.20
CA ASP A 220 -10.34 -8.99 0.72
C ASP A 220 -11.16 -10.12 1.36
N LYS A 221 -11.79 -9.89 2.51
CA LYS A 221 -12.65 -10.87 3.19
C LYS A 221 -13.88 -11.23 2.37
N GLU A 222 -14.34 -10.29 1.55
CA GLU A 222 -15.49 -10.48 0.69
C GLU A 222 -15.04 -10.84 -0.73
N HIS A 223 -15.79 -11.72 -1.38
CA HIS A 223 -15.55 -12.05 -2.78
C HIS A 223 -15.99 -10.89 -3.68
N LYS A 224 -15.04 -10.05 -4.04
CA LYS A 224 -15.20 -8.88 -4.91
C LYS A 224 -14.19 -8.94 -6.03
N SER A 225 -14.57 -8.54 -7.24
CA SER A 225 -13.67 -8.50 -8.39
C SER A 225 -12.42 -7.66 -8.13
N GLN A 226 -11.32 -8.06 -8.71
CA GLN A 226 -10.05 -7.34 -8.66
C GLN A 226 -10.21 -5.93 -9.24
N SER A 227 -9.90 -4.93 -8.44
CA SER A 227 -9.87 -3.53 -8.84
C SER A 227 -9.10 -2.72 -7.81
N ILE A 228 -8.37 -1.69 -8.27
CA ILE A 228 -7.69 -0.74 -7.40
C ILE A 228 -8.62 0.40 -6.94
N VAL A 229 -9.74 0.60 -7.63
CA VAL A 229 -10.71 1.65 -7.30
C VAL A 229 -11.24 1.46 -5.89
N GLY A 230 -11.13 2.52 -5.08
CA GLY A 230 -11.54 2.50 -3.68
C GLY A 230 -10.61 1.73 -2.73
N ARG A 231 -9.59 1.01 -3.25
CA ARG A 231 -8.66 0.20 -2.46
C ARG A 231 -7.22 0.72 -2.43
N PHE A 232 -6.86 1.68 -3.27
CA PHE A 232 -5.51 2.24 -3.27
C PHE A 232 -5.09 2.80 -1.91
N LYS A 233 -6.03 3.44 -1.19
CA LYS A 233 -5.78 3.91 0.18
C LYS A 233 -5.40 2.78 1.12
N ASP A 234 -6.08 1.63 1.00
CA ASP A 234 -5.77 0.45 1.80
C ASP A 234 -4.39 -0.11 1.45
N MET A 235 -4.05 -0.17 0.15
CA MET A 235 -2.71 -0.56 -0.30
C MET A 235 -1.61 0.31 0.35
N ILE A 236 -1.82 1.64 0.37
CA ILE A 236 -0.87 2.57 1.02
C ILE A 236 -0.86 2.43 2.55
N GLU A 237 -1.96 2.06 3.18
CA GLU A 237 -1.95 1.72 4.61
C GLU A 237 -1.16 0.46 4.91
N PHE A 238 -1.19 -0.54 4.03
CA PHE A 238 -0.37 -1.73 4.17
C PHE A 238 1.13 -1.44 4.08
N THR A 239 1.58 -0.37 3.41
CA THR A 239 3.00 0.02 3.41
C THR A 239 3.50 0.43 4.80
N ASP A 240 2.63 0.97 5.67
CA ASP A 240 2.98 1.27 7.07
C ASP A 240 3.10 0.00 7.94
N ILE A 241 2.24 -0.99 7.68
CA ILE A 241 2.18 -2.24 8.46
C ILE A 241 3.28 -3.21 8.02
N MET A 242 3.62 -3.18 6.75
CA MET A 242 4.60 -4.05 6.11
C MET A 242 5.80 -3.24 5.61
N ARG A 243 6.45 -2.46 6.51
CA ARG A 243 7.53 -1.53 6.16
C ARG A 243 8.71 -2.19 5.48
N GLU A 244 8.98 -3.45 5.81
CA GLU A 244 10.06 -4.26 5.21
C GLU A 244 9.65 -4.93 3.89
N TYR A 245 8.47 -4.57 3.36
CA TYR A 245 7.91 -5.21 2.17
C TYR A 245 7.54 -4.20 1.10
N PHE A 246 7.67 -4.65 -0.14
CA PHE A 246 6.98 -4.07 -1.28
C PHE A 246 5.54 -4.56 -1.34
N LEU A 247 4.60 -3.68 -1.58
CA LEU A 247 3.21 -3.98 -1.89
C LEU A 247 3.03 -4.03 -3.41
N LEU A 248 2.38 -5.08 -3.89
CA LEU A 248 2.25 -5.43 -5.28
C LEU A 248 0.77 -5.51 -5.67
N TYR A 249 0.40 -4.90 -6.78
CA TYR A 249 -0.93 -5.02 -7.37
C TYR A 249 -0.84 -5.41 -8.84
N ASN A 250 -1.61 -6.42 -9.21
CA ASN A 250 -1.86 -6.80 -10.60
C ASN A 250 -3.29 -6.44 -10.97
N GLY A 251 -3.47 -5.59 -11.99
CA GLY A 251 -4.80 -5.33 -12.54
C GLY A 251 -5.43 -6.58 -13.13
N PRO A 252 -6.76 -6.62 -13.33
CA PRO A 252 -7.49 -7.82 -13.77
C PRO A 252 -6.93 -8.46 -15.05
N GLU A 253 -6.50 -7.64 -16.00
CA GLU A 253 -5.92 -8.06 -17.27
C GLU A 253 -4.40 -7.83 -17.34
N CYS A 254 -3.71 -7.78 -16.17
CA CYS A 254 -2.28 -7.50 -16.03
C CYS A 254 -1.56 -8.54 -15.17
N GLY A 255 -1.88 -9.83 -15.37
CA GLY A 255 -1.23 -10.95 -14.68
C GLY A 255 -1.86 -11.34 -13.35
N ALA A 256 -3.04 -10.81 -12.98
CA ALA A 256 -3.81 -11.32 -11.84
C ALA A 256 -4.30 -12.73 -12.12
N SER A 257 -3.91 -13.74 -11.31
CA SER A 257 -4.37 -15.12 -11.44
C SER A 257 -5.77 -15.36 -10.87
N ALA A 258 -6.27 -14.45 -10.04
CA ALA A 258 -7.62 -14.43 -9.49
C ALA A 258 -8.28 -13.06 -9.71
N PRO A 259 -8.65 -12.69 -10.97
CA PRO A 259 -9.28 -11.40 -11.27
C PRO A 259 -10.70 -11.30 -10.71
N ASP A 260 -11.27 -12.39 -10.24
CA ASP A 260 -12.57 -12.50 -9.57
C ASP A 260 -12.54 -12.18 -8.07
N HIS A 261 -11.34 -12.07 -7.47
CA HIS A 261 -11.23 -11.78 -6.04
C HIS A 261 -10.16 -10.74 -5.73
N ALA A 262 -10.55 -9.63 -5.16
CA ALA A 262 -9.67 -8.51 -4.85
C ALA A 262 -8.57 -8.90 -3.87
N HIS A 263 -7.32 -8.64 -4.26
CA HIS A 263 -6.16 -8.93 -3.45
C HIS A 263 -4.97 -8.04 -3.81
N PHE A 264 -4.07 -7.88 -2.86
CA PHE A 264 -2.71 -7.42 -3.06
C PHE A 264 -1.75 -8.56 -2.81
N GLN A 265 -0.49 -8.35 -3.16
CA GLN A 265 0.60 -9.21 -2.75
C GLN A 265 1.67 -8.38 -2.03
N ALA A 266 2.54 -9.03 -1.27
CA ALA A 266 3.68 -8.38 -0.68
C ALA A 266 4.91 -9.29 -0.75
N CYS A 267 6.09 -8.69 -0.99
CA CYS A 267 7.36 -9.39 -0.97
C CYS A 267 8.41 -8.58 -0.20
N SER A 268 9.39 -9.28 0.40
CA SER A 268 10.49 -8.63 1.13
C SER A 268 11.22 -7.62 0.25
N LYS A 269 11.63 -6.49 0.82
CA LYS A 269 12.50 -5.49 0.18
C LYS A 269 13.92 -5.98 -0.10
N GLU A 270 14.30 -7.12 0.46
CA GLU A 270 15.54 -7.80 0.08
C GLU A 270 15.55 -8.25 -1.39
N GLU A 271 14.37 -8.34 -2.02
CA GLU A 271 14.24 -8.61 -3.44
C GLU A 271 14.54 -7.35 -4.25
N SER A 272 15.43 -7.46 -5.23
CA SER A 272 15.72 -6.34 -6.13
C SER A 272 14.54 -6.08 -7.06
N MET A 273 13.88 -4.93 -6.89
CA MET A 273 12.77 -4.48 -7.73
C MET A 273 13.24 -3.32 -8.62
N GLN A 274 13.41 -3.58 -9.91
CA GLN A 274 14.02 -2.62 -10.84
C GLN A 274 13.26 -1.31 -10.99
N GLY A 275 11.94 -1.30 -10.88
CA GLY A 275 11.11 -0.09 -10.94
C GLY A 275 11.49 0.99 -9.92
N SER A 276 12.34 0.67 -8.94
CA SER A 276 12.88 1.62 -7.97
C SER A 276 14.20 2.29 -8.38
N TYR A 277 14.86 1.84 -9.49
CA TYR A 277 16.25 2.23 -9.80
C TYR A 277 16.44 3.02 -11.09
N TYR A 278 15.41 3.11 -11.95
CA TYR A 278 15.60 3.75 -13.26
C TYR A 278 15.75 5.26 -13.15
N ASP A 279 16.64 5.80 -13.96
CA ASP A 279 16.63 7.22 -14.27
C ASP A 279 15.24 7.59 -14.79
N HIS A 280 14.71 8.69 -14.33
CA HIS A 280 13.37 9.13 -14.66
C HIS A 280 13.33 10.63 -14.91
N ILE A 281 12.40 11.04 -15.75
CA ILE A 281 12.19 12.44 -16.08
C ILE A 281 11.26 13.03 -15.01
N GLU A 282 11.75 14.02 -14.28
CA GLU A 282 10.93 14.72 -13.29
C GLU A 282 9.84 15.54 -13.97
N LEU A 283 8.62 15.39 -13.49
CA LEU A 283 7.47 16.16 -13.91
C LEU A 283 7.15 17.28 -12.91
N ILE A 284 7.16 16.94 -11.64
CA ILE A 284 6.96 17.83 -10.49
C ILE A 284 7.86 17.38 -9.35
N ASP A 285 8.47 18.35 -8.68
CA ASP A 285 9.16 18.17 -7.40
C ASP A 285 8.85 19.35 -6.48
N ASN A 286 8.23 19.09 -5.34
CA ASN A 286 7.93 20.07 -4.30
C ASN A 286 7.89 19.42 -2.91
N ASP A 287 7.70 20.20 -1.86
CA ASP A 287 7.70 19.79 -0.45
C ASP A 287 6.64 18.71 -0.07
N LYS A 288 5.68 18.41 -0.95
CA LYS A 288 4.57 17.47 -0.71
C LYS A 288 4.63 16.24 -1.58
N VAL A 289 5.05 16.38 -2.83
CA VAL A 289 5.01 15.32 -3.80
C VAL A 289 6.07 15.52 -4.89
N ARG A 290 6.68 14.42 -5.30
CA ARG A 290 7.48 14.31 -6.52
C ARG A 290 6.77 13.35 -7.47
N ILE A 291 6.63 13.75 -8.73
CA ILE A 291 6.08 12.91 -9.80
C ILE A 291 7.13 12.85 -10.90
N SER A 292 7.43 11.65 -11.34
CA SER A 292 8.36 11.39 -12.43
C SER A 292 7.84 10.28 -13.34
N TYR A 293 8.40 10.14 -14.52
CA TYR A 293 8.03 9.12 -15.49
C TYR A 293 9.22 8.67 -16.32
N GLU A 294 9.11 7.53 -16.97
CA GLU A 294 10.07 7.00 -17.93
C GLU A 294 9.36 6.08 -18.93
N ASP A 295 10.02 5.90 -20.09
CA ASP A 295 9.55 5.04 -21.17
C ASP A 295 10.53 3.91 -21.52
N PHE A 296 11.46 3.60 -20.65
CA PHE A 296 12.40 2.52 -20.85
C PHE A 296 12.56 1.63 -19.61
N PRO A 297 12.59 0.29 -19.78
CA PRO A 297 12.28 -0.48 -20.99
C PRO A 297 10.76 -0.54 -21.26
N TYR A 298 9.96 -0.01 -20.35
CA TYR A 298 8.50 0.06 -20.35
C TYR A 298 8.04 1.43 -19.82
N SER A 299 6.79 1.78 -20.10
CA SER A 299 6.22 3.05 -19.66
C SER A 299 5.72 2.96 -18.21
N PHE A 300 6.18 3.89 -17.36
CA PHE A 300 5.69 4.01 -15.99
C PHE A 300 5.59 5.46 -15.50
N ILE A 301 4.79 5.66 -14.46
CA ILE A 301 4.72 6.90 -13.68
C ILE A 301 5.07 6.56 -12.24
N ARG A 302 5.94 7.36 -11.63
CA ARG A 302 6.32 7.26 -10.23
C ARG A 302 5.77 8.43 -9.43
N ILE A 303 5.23 8.15 -8.26
CA ILE A 303 4.75 9.11 -7.27
C ILE A 303 5.53 8.89 -5.99
N GLN A 304 6.11 9.94 -5.44
CA GLN A 304 6.71 9.97 -4.11
C GLN A 304 6.00 11.06 -3.31
N ALA A 305 5.50 10.76 -2.13
CA ALA A 305 4.68 11.70 -1.36
C ALA A 305 5.05 11.74 0.12
N LYS A 306 4.92 12.93 0.71
CA LYS A 306 5.22 13.18 2.13
C LYS A 306 4.28 12.43 3.08
N ASN A 307 3.05 12.17 2.65
CA ASN A 307 2.05 11.49 3.47
C ASN A 307 1.00 10.76 2.62
N LYS A 308 0.27 9.84 3.27
CA LYS A 308 -0.77 9.01 2.63
C LYS A 308 -1.88 9.80 1.94
N LYS A 309 -2.26 10.95 2.51
CA LYS A 309 -3.32 11.80 1.93
C LYS A 309 -2.87 12.38 0.59
N THR A 310 -1.66 12.90 0.53
CA THR A 310 -1.06 13.41 -0.72
C THR A 310 -0.89 12.28 -1.73
N MET A 311 -0.33 11.15 -1.32
CA MET A 311 -0.18 9.97 -2.17
C MET A 311 -1.52 9.56 -2.80
N SER A 312 -2.55 9.39 -1.98
CA SER A 312 -3.88 8.97 -2.46
C SER A 312 -4.51 10.01 -3.39
N LYS A 313 -4.39 11.31 -3.07
CA LYS A 313 -4.93 12.38 -3.92
C LYS A 313 -4.23 12.40 -5.30
N THR A 314 -2.92 12.30 -5.32
CA THR A 314 -2.13 12.31 -6.56
C THR A 314 -2.42 11.07 -7.40
N PHE A 315 -2.49 9.90 -6.76
CA PHE A 315 -2.85 8.66 -7.46
C PHE A 315 -4.23 8.76 -8.10
N HIS A 316 -5.26 9.24 -7.39
CA HIS A 316 -6.61 9.36 -7.95
C HIS A 316 -6.65 10.32 -9.14
N LEU A 317 -5.93 11.45 -9.08
CA LEU A 317 -5.83 12.37 -10.21
C LEU A 317 -5.24 11.66 -11.45
N ILE A 318 -4.15 10.91 -11.28
CA ILE A 318 -3.53 10.16 -12.38
C ILE A 318 -4.47 9.05 -12.85
N TYR A 319 -5.09 8.32 -11.92
CA TYR A 319 -6.05 7.26 -12.25
C TYR A 319 -7.23 7.79 -13.08
N ASP A 320 -7.82 8.93 -12.71
CA ASP A 320 -8.94 9.53 -13.44
C ASP A 320 -8.53 9.93 -14.87
N ILE A 321 -7.31 10.41 -15.05
CA ILE A 321 -6.75 10.70 -16.38
C ILE A 321 -6.61 9.42 -17.23
N LEU A 322 -6.12 8.34 -16.63
CA LEU A 322 -5.96 7.05 -17.29
C LEU A 322 -7.33 6.42 -17.64
N ALA A 323 -8.31 6.56 -16.75
CA ALA A 323 -9.63 5.96 -16.88
C ALA A 323 -10.55 6.72 -17.86
N ALA A 324 -10.28 7.98 -18.15
CA ALA A 324 -11.18 8.88 -18.89
C ALA A 324 -11.66 8.36 -20.25
N ASN A 325 -10.90 7.46 -20.89
CA ASN A 325 -11.25 6.89 -22.20
C ASN A 325 -11.34 5.35 -22.17
N ASN A 326 -11.56 4.75 -21.00
CA ASN A 326 -11.48 3.30 -20.83
C ASN A 326 -12.85 2.61 -20.70
N ASN A 327 -13.92 3.24 -21.17
CA ASN A 327 -15.28 2.70 -21.19
C ASN A 327 -15.75 2.09 -19.85
N GLY A 328 -15.37 2.71 -18.72
CA GLY A 328 -15.73 2.27 -17.38
C GLY A 328 -14.94 1.06 -16.86
N LYS A 329 -14.01 0.51 -17.63
CA LYS A 329 -13.07 -0.51 -17.16
C LYS A 329 -11.90 0.13 -16.44
N GLU A 330 -11.29 -0.62 -15.51
CA GLU A 330 -10.03 -0.22 -14.92
C GLU A 330 -8.93 -0.12 -15.99
N PRO A 331 -8.13 0.96 -16.00
CA PRO A 331 -6.96 1.04 -16.87
C PRO A 331 -6.00 -0.10 -16.61
N MET A 332 -5.44 -0.66 -17.66
CA MET A 332 -4.47 -1.75 -17.54
C MET A 332 -3.19 -1.26 -16.85
N MET A 333 -2.90 -1.79 -15.67
CA MET A 333 -1.73 -1.39 -14.89
C MET A 333 -1.25 -2.46 -13.91
N ASN A 334 0.03 -2.39 -13.57
CA ASN A 334 0.58 -3.02 -12.37
C ASN A 334 1.08 -1.93 -11.44
N ILE A 335 1.04 -2.14 -10.12
CA ILE A 335 1.46 -1.14 -9.15
C ILE A 335 2.44 -1.77 -8.17
N LEU A 336 3.53 -1.05 -7.92
CA LEU A 336 4.49 -1.30 -6.85
C LEU A 336 4.40 -0.15 -5.85
N ALA A 337 4.26 -0.43 -4.54
CA ALA A 337 4.26 0.62 -3.52
C ALA A 337 5.09 0.21 -2.30
N TRP A 338 5.72 1.17 -1.63
CA TRP A 338 6.48 0.94 -0.40
C TRP A 338 6.62 2.20 0.45
N TYR A 339 6.99 2.02 1.71
CA TYR A 339 7.34 3.08 2.63
C TYR A 339 8.86 3.11 2.84
N GLY A 340 9.46 4.30 2.95
CA GLY A 340 10.86 4.50 3.27
C GLY A 340 11.69 5.06 2.12
N LEU A 341 13.00 4.94 2.25
CA LEU A 341 13.96 5.47 1.30
C LEU A 341 13.83 4.81 -0.07
N GLU A 342 14.31 5.53 -1.07
CA GLU A 342 14.59 4.99 -2.39
C GLU A 342 15.66 3.92 -2.28
N ILE A 343 15.36 2.73 -2.76
CA ILE A 343 16.32 1.64 -2.76
C ILE A 343 17.13 1.79 -4.05
N THR A 344 18.39 2.20 -3.94
CA THR A 344 19.30 2.30 -5.09
C THR A 344 20.09 1.02 -5.27
N LYS A 345 20.62 0.77 -6.49
CA LYS A 345 21.55 -0.36 -6.74
C LYS A 345 22.76 -0.37 -5.81
N GLU A 346 23.21 0.79 -5.35
CA GLU A 346 24.31 0.93 -4.42
C GLU A 346 23.96 0.43 -3.03
N HIS A 347 22.72 0.58 -2.58
CA HIS A 347 22.24 0.04 -1.30
C HIS A 347 22.28 -1.49 -1.25
N PHE A 348 22.04 -2.18 -2.39
CA PHE A 348 22.15 -3.64 -2.45
C PHE A 348 23.58 -4.15 -2.53
N ARG A 349 24.54 -3.33 -2.95
CA ARG A 349 25.97 -3.71 -3.07
C ARG A 349 26.77 -3.43 -1.79
N LYS A 350 26.31 -2.49 -0.95
CA LYS A 350 26.87 -2.22 0.38
C LYS A 350 26.04 -2.99 1.40
N ASN A 351 26.70 -3.85 2.18
CA ASN A 351 26.09 -4.53 3.31
C ASN A 351 25.39 -3.49 4.22
N TYR A 352 24.24 -3.87 4.75
CA TYR A 352 23.27 -3.08 5.53
C TYR A 352 23.82 -2.45 6.85
N ASP A 353 25.12 -2.34 7.05
CA ASP A 353 25.75 -1.94 8.32
C ASP A 353 25.96 -0.43 8.50
N ASP A 354 25.62 0.41 7.54
CA ASP A 354 25.68 1.86 7.74
C ASP A 354 24.27 2.40 8.07
N GLU A 355 24.08 2.73 9.35
CA GLU A 355 22.96 3.52 9.89
C GLU A 355 22.87 4.89 9.20
N PHE A 356 22.21 4.95 8.04
CA PHE A 356 21.69 6.19 7.51
C PHE A 356 20.18 6.24 7.76
N GLU A 357 19.79 6.66 8.97
CA GLU A 357 18.48 7.27 9.24
C GLU A 357 18.38 8.64 8.53
N SER A 358 18.54 8.70 7.23
CA SER A 358 18.05 9.86 6.50
C SER A 358 16.54 9.67 6.32
N VAL A 359 15.76 10.42 7.07
CA VAL A 359 14.30 10.48 6.91
C VAL A 359 14.03 10.91 5.47
N ALA A 360 13.47 10.01 4.66
CA ALA A 360 13.11 10.34 3.28
C ALA A 360 12.11 11.50 3.31
N GLU A 361 12.37 12.55 2.54
CA GLU A 361 11.49 13.71 2.43
C GLU A 361 10.08 13.29 1.96
N HIS A 362 10.02 12.26 1.10
CA HIS A 362 8.81 11.67 0.54
C HIS A 362 8.80 10.16 0.77
N PRO A 363 8.44 9.68 1.98
CA PRO A 363 8.60 8.28 2.35
C PRO A 363 7.59 7.32 1.68
N TYR A 364 6.48 7.82 1.17
CA TYR A 364 5.51 6.98 0.45
C TYR A 364 5.85 6.96 -1.03
N ASN A 365 6.10 5.77 -1.56
CA ASN A 365 6.49 5.54 -2.94
C ASN A 365 5.44 4.68 -3.66
N CYS A 366 5.17 5.01 -4.92
CA CYS A 366 4.28 4.26 -5.79
C CYS A 366 4.78 4.33 -7.23
N VAL A 367 4.92 3.20 -7.89
CA VAL A 367 5.23 3.09 -9.33
C VAL A 367 4.05 2.43 -10.03
N ILE A 368 3.54 3.08 -11.06
CA ILE A 368 2.41 2.63 -11.87
C ILE A 368 2.96 2.24 -13.24
N PHE A 369 3.04 0.95 -13.53
CA PHE A 369 3.41 0.41 -14.84
C PHE A 369 2.20 0.45 -15.75
N LEU A 370 2.30 1.19 -16.85
CA LEU A 370 1.19 1.44 -17.78
C LEU A 370 1.16 0.35 -18.85
N ARG A 371 0.09 -0.42 -18.85
CA ARG A 371 -0.06 -1.60 -19.71
C ARG A 371 -1.04 -1.33 -20.86
N SER A 372 -0.82 -2.04 -21.97
CA SER A 372 -1.69 -2.02 -23.16
C SER A 372 -2.17 -3.42 -23.55
N LYS A 373 -1.48 -4.47 -23.08
CA LYS A 373 -1.74 -5.85 -23.46
C LYS A 373 -1.51 -6.79 -22.28
N HIS A 374 -2.34 -7.81 -22.14
CA HIS A 374 -2.22 -8.80 -21.06
C HIS A 374 -0.97 -9.65 -21.22
N ARG A 375 -0.80 -10.27 -22.39
CA ARG A 375 0.29 -11.19 -22.71
C ARG A 375 0.91 -10.84 -24.05
N PRO A 376 2.22 -11.03 -24.24
CA PRO A 376 2.88 -10.81 -25.52
C PRO A 376 2.51 -11.89 -26.53
N ASP A 377 2.73 -11.62 -27.81
CA ASP A 377 2.39 -12.55 -28.90
C ASP A 377 3.16 -13.88 -28.82
N CYS A 378 4.39 -13.86 -28.31
CA CYS A 378 5.16 -15.07 -28.08
C CYS A 378 4.50 -16.05 -27.10
N TYR A 379 3.59 -15.59 -26.22
CA TYR A 379 2.79 -16.49 -25.37
C TYR A 379 1.87 -17.38 -26.17
N TYR A 380 1.28 -16.87 -27.25
CA TYR A 380 0.30 -17.56 -28.10
C TYR A 380 0.93 -18.23 -29.32
N ALA A 381 2.22 -18.01 -29.56
CA ALA A 381 2.97 -18.64 -30.65
C ALA A 381 2.97 -20.17 -30.51
N LYS A 382 3.37 -20.87 -31.57
CA LYS A 382 3.43 -22.33 -31.59
C LYS A 382 4.89 -22.79 -31.81
N GLY A 383 5.18 -24.02 -31.35
CA GLY A 383 6.50 -24.61 -31.50
C GLY A 383 7.59 -23.79 -30.83
N ASP A 384 8.73 -23.66 -31.48
CA ASP A 384 9.92 -23.04 -30.93
C ASP A 384 9.80 -21.53 -30.70
N GLU A 385 8.86 -20.86 -31.33
CA GLU A 385 8.61 -19.43 -31.13
C GLU A 385 7.82 -19.15 -29.85
N GLN A 386 7.19 -20.16 -29.26
CA GLN A 386 6.42 -20.00 -28.05
C GLN A 386 7.32 -19.78 -26.85
N ILE A 387 6.99 -18.77 -26.04
CA ILE A 387 7.54 -18.51 -24.72
C ILE A 387 6.38 -18.33 -23.74
N LEU A 388 6.24 -19.22 -22.76
CA LEU A 388 5.14 -19.16 -21.77
C LEU A 388 5.43 -18.10 -20.72
N ILE A 389 5.29 -16.83 -21.09
CA ILE A 389 5.46 -15.69 -20.22
C ILE A 389 4.20 -14.82 -20.19
N SER A 390 3.70 -14.55 -18.99
CA SER A 390 2.53 -13.70 -18.75
C SER A 390 2.92 -12.59 -17.78
N PRO A 391 3.47 -11.46 -18.29
CA PRO A 391 4.04 -10.43 -17.42
C PRO A 391 3.05 -9.89 -16.40
N ALA A 392 3.40 -10.03 -15.13
CA ALA A 392 2.75 -9.46 -13.98
C ALA A 392 3.73 -8.48 -13.28
N ILE A 393 3.44 -8.04 -12.08
CA ILE A 393 4.27 -7.08 -11.37
C ILE A 393 5.71 -7.58 -11.13
N ALA A 394 5.94 -8.88 -10.98
CA ALA A 394 7.29 -9.42 -10.81
C ALA A 394 8.12 -9.25 -12.09
N GLU A 395 7.58 -9.68 -13.23
CA GLU A 395 8.24 -9.55 -14.52
C GLU A 395 8.43 -8.08 -14.89
N MET A 396 7.43 -7.22 -14.65
CA MET A 396 7.56 -5.78 -14.85
C MET A 396 8.65 -5.13 -13.97
N ASN A 397 9.09 -5.80 -12.92
CA ASN A 397 10.22 -5.39 -12.08
C ASN A 397 11.50 -6.20 -12.32
N GLY A 398 11.60 -6.87 -13.47
CA GLY A 398 12.82 -7.57 -13.87
C GLY A 398 13.01 -8.95 -13.23
N ILE A 399 12.02 -9.51 -12.56
CA ILE A 399 12.10 -10.84 -11.94
C ILE A 399 11.23 -11.81 -12.70
N PHE A 400 11.85 -12.73 -13.44
CA PHE A 400 11.21 -13.66 -14.35
C PHE A 400 11.22 -15.10 -13.83
N PRO A 401 10.14 -15.57 -13.17
CA PRO A 401 9.97 -16.98 -12.83
C PRO A 401 9.53 -17.75 -14.09
N ILE A 402 10.46 -18.45 -14.71
CA ILE A 402 10.26 -19.19 -15.94
C ILE A 402 9.76 -20.60 -15.64
N VAL A 403 8.69 -21.02 -16.27
CA VAL A 403 7.99 -22.28 -15.97
C VAL A 403 8.42 -23.45 -16.85
N ARG A 404 9.08 -23.20 -17.99
CA ARG A 404 9.68 -24.21 -18.89
C ARG A 404 11.16 -23.93 -19.06
N GLU A 405 11.99 -24.98 -18.97
CA GLU A 405 13.44 -24.83 -19.04
C GLU A 405 13.90 -24.30 -20.39
N GLU A 406 13.28 -24.73 -21.47
CA GLU A 406 13.57 -24.25 -22.82
C GLU A 406 13.32 -22.74 -23.00
N ASP A 407 12.43 -22.13 -22.25
CA ASP A 407 12.18 -20.69 -22.31
C ASP A 407 13.31 -19.86 -21.68
N MET A 408 14.12 -20.46 -20.81
CA MET A 408 15.29 -19.79 -20.20
C MET A 408 16.33 -19.37 -21.25
N GLU A 409 16.52 -20.17 -22.29
CA GLU A 409 17.49 -19.86 -23.35
C GLU A 409 16.92 -18.90 -24.39
N LYS A 410 15.60 -18.92 -24.61
CA LYS A 410 14.91 -18.03 -25.55
C LYS A 410 14.83 -16.58 -25.07
N LEU A 411 14.88 -16.37 -23.74
CA LEU A 411 14.82 -15.04 -23.14
C LEU A 411 16.21 -14.39 -23.13
N THR A 412 16.52 -13.67 -24.20
CA THR A 412 17.67 -12.76 -24.31
C THR A 412 17.29 -11.36 -23.83
N PRO A 413 18.24 -10.45 -23.57
CA PRO A 413 17.93 -9.06 -23.23
C PRO A 413 17.04 -8.37 -24.26
N GLU A 414 17.26 -8.64 -25.56
CA GLU A 414 16.45 -8.12 -26.67
C GLU A 414 15.02 -8.64 -26.60
N LYS A 415 14.87 -9.94 -26.37
CA LYS A 415 13.55 -10.56 -26.29
C LYS A 415 12.76 -10.03 -25.08
N VAL A 416 13.42 -9.82 -23.96
CA VAL A 416 12.78 -9.20 -22.77
C VAL A 416 12.41 -7.75 -23.06
N TYR A 417 13.26 -6.99 -23.75
CA TYR A 417 12.94 -5.64 -24.19
C TYR A 417 11.71 -5.61 -25.09
N ASP A 418 11.65 -6.50 -26.10
CA ASP A 418 10.51 -6.60 -27.02
C ASP A 418 9.22 -6.94 -26.27
N ILE A 419 9.27 -7.88 -25.33
CA ILE A 419 8.13 -8.25 -24.47
C ILE A 419 7.65 -7.02 -23.67
N TYR A 420 8.54 -6.27 -23.07
CA TYR A 420 8.20 -5.08 -22.31
C TYR A 420 7.53 -4.02 -23.19
N ARG A 421 8.11 -3.74 -24.37
CA ARG A 421 7.54 -2.78 -25.32
C ARG A 421 6.16 -3.19 -25.80
N GLU A 422 5.97 -4.48 -26.07
CA GLU A 422 4.71 -5.02 -26.55
C GLU A 422 3.57 -4.92 -25.53
N VAL A 423 3.86 -5.16 -24.25
CA VAL A 423 2.83 -5.15 -23.19
C VAL A 423 2.61 -3.78 -22.58
N SER A 424 3.46 -2.80 -22.86
CA SER A 424 3.35 -1.42 -22.37
C SER A 424 2.61 -0.52 -23.35
N ILE A 425 2.11 0.61 -22.89
CA ILE A 425 1.56 1.64 -23.78
C ILE A 425 2.67 2.22 -24.68
N SER A 426 2.28 2.82 -25.82
CA SER A 426 3.24 3.46 -26.70
C SER A 426 3.79 4.76 -26.09
N LYS A 427 4.95 5.21 -26.60
CA LYS A 427 5.58 6.46 -26.20
C LYS A 427 4.68 7.67 -26.42
N GLU A 428 3.97 7.70 -27.55
CA GLU A 428 3.03 8.78 -27.92
C GLU A 428 1.89 8.83 -26.90
N LYS A 429 1.36 7.64 -26.50
CA LYS A 429 0.29 7.55 -25.50
C LYS A 429 0.77 7.99 -24.12
N LEU A 430 1.99 7.63 -23.73
CA LEU A 430 2.60 8.12 -22.49
C LEU A 430 2.69 9.63 -22.52
N GLN A 431 3.20 10.23 -23.60
CA GLN A 431 3.34 11.68 -23.71
C GLN A 431 1.99 12.40 -23.61
N GLU A 432 0.93 11.89 -24.26
CA GLU A 432 -0.44 12.41 -24.11
C GLU A 432 -0.90 12.42 -22.64
N ILE A 433 -0.65 11.32 -21.93
CA ILE A 433 -1.01 11.20 -20.51
C ILE A 433 -0.22 12.21 -19.67
N ILE A 434 1.07 12.36 -19.91
CA ILE A 434 1.94 13.30 -19.18
C ILE A 434 1.49 14.73 -19.37
N GLU A 435 1.14 15.14 -20.59
CA GLU A 435 0.63 16.50 -20.84
C GLU A 435 -0.71 16.74 -20.12
N ARG A 436 -1.58 15.74 -20.03
CA ARG A 436 -2.83 15.85 -19.26
C ARG A 436 -2.57 15.93 -17.75
N ILE A 437 -1.60 15.20 -17.25
CA ILE A 437 -1.18 15.30 -15.84
C ILE A 437 -0.64 16.70 -15.54
N LYS A 438 0.24 17.24 -16.40
CA LYS A 438 0.76 18.62 -16.26
C LYS A 438 -0.35 19.66 -16.21
N ALA A 439 -1.37 19.50 -17.06
CA ALA A 439 -2.48 20.44 -17.12
C ALA A 439 -3.42 20.37 -15.91
N ALA A 440 -3.41 19.27 -15.16
CA ALA A 440 -4.29 19.01 -14.00
C ALA A 440 -3.63 19.31 -12.64
N LEU A 441 -2.30 19.49 -12.62
CA LEU A 441 -1.50 19.83 -11.44
C LEU A 441 -1.32 21.32 -11.27
#